data_cabb39a6d90c2312031db50934423914
#
_entry.id   cabb39a6d90c2312031db50934423914
#
_cell.length_a   1.000
_cell.length_b   1.000
_cell.length_c   1.000
_cell.angle_alpha   90.00
_cell.angle_beta   90.00
_cell.angle_gamma   90.00
#
_symmetry.space_group_name_H-M   'P 1'
#
loop_
_entity.id
_entity.type
_entity.pdbx_description
1 polymer ?
#
loop_
_entity_poly.entity_id
_entity_poly.type
_entity_poly.pdbx_seq_one_letter_code
_entity_poly.pdbx_strand_id
1 'polypeptide(L)'
;MKKRLIAAVVAACLGFSAVGVPASADAPYWQCVTFARFFSGINIRGDAWTWWNQALGRFRTGRAPETGSVLVFRPEGRMSRGHVAVISNILTDRVVQVTHANWGGSRGRVEENVTVVDVSGANDWSQVKVWYGPIHDLGTTVYPTYGFIYKDAGDGVPDSRRIGDRQMASLGGSAGQP
;
A
#
# COMPACT_ATOMS: atom_id res chain seq x y z
N MET A 1 51.72 -45.50 55.64
CA MET A 1 52.11 -44.76 54.46
C MET A 1 50.87 -44.65 53.59
N LYS A 2 50.19 -43.48 53.59
CA LYS A 2 48.93 -43.26 52.81
C LYS A 2 49.27 -42.24 51.70
N LYS A 3 49.25 -42.72 50.42
CA LYS A 3 49.40 -41.86 49.26
C LYS A 3 48.09 -41.15 48.99
N ARG A 4 48.14 -39.81 49.00
CA ARG A 4 47.01 -38.97 48.58
C ARG A 4 47.12 -38.69 47.09
N LEU A 5 46.12 -39.15 46.31
CA LEU A 5 45.95 -38.77 44.91
C LEU A 5 45.25 -37.38 44.89
N ILE A 6 45.90 -36.43 44.23
CA ILE A 6 45.30 -35.12 43.93
C ILE A 6 44.70 -35.22 42.55
N ALA A 7 43.37 -35.14 42.46
CA ALA A 7 42.63 -35.06 41.19
C ALA A 7 42.60 -33.57 40.77
N ALA A 8 43.23 -33.28 39.64
CA ALA A 8 43.12 -31.98 39.03
C ALA A 8 41.82 -31.88 38.21
N VAL A 9 40.90 -31.01 38.62
CA VAL A 9 39.71 -30.66 37.89
C VAL A 9 40.06 -29.57 36.89
N VAL A 10 40.06 -29.91 35.58
CA VAL A 10 40.20 -28.92 34.49
C VAL A 10 38.79 -28.36 34.22
N ALA A 11 38.56 -27.11 34.61
CA ALA A 11 37.37 -26.37 34.26
C ALA A 11 37.48 -25.86 32.83
N ALA A 12 36.76 -26.46 31.88
CA ALA A 12 36.63 -25.96 30.51
C ALA A 12 35.63 -24.78 30.51
N CYS A 13 36.13 -23.57 30.43
CA CYS A 13 35.31 -22.38 30.15
C CYS A 13 34.85 -22.40 28.71
N LEU A 14 33.60 -22.86 28.49
CA LEU A 14 32.88 -22.69 27.21
C LEU A 14 32.56 -21.20 27.06
N GLY A 15 33.33 -20.50 26.22
CA GLY A 15 33.04 -19.12 25.82
C GLY A 15 31.75 -19.07 25.01
N PHE A 16 30.70 -18.60 25.62
CA PHE A 16 29.46 -18.26 24.92
C PHE A 16 29.69 -16.98 24.12
N SER A 17 30.03 -17.12 22.83
CA SER A 17 30.03 -15.99 21.90
C SER A 17 28.58 -15.54 21.74
N ALA A 18 28.23 -14.43 22.37
CA ALA A 18 26.96 -13.75 22.11
C ALA A 18 26.94 -13.31 20.64
N VAL A 19 26.20 -14.04 19.80
CA VAL A 19 25.88 -13.61 18.45
C VAL A 19 24.97 -12.39 18.63
N GLY A 20 25.54 -11.20 18.41
CA GLY A 20 24.79 -9.95 18.42
C GLY A 20 23.67 -10.04 17.37
N VAL A 21 22.40 -10.00 17.83
CA VAL A 21 21.26 -9.88 16.96
C VAL A 21 21.43 -8.55 16.23
N PRO A 22 21.46 -8.51 14.87
CA PRO A 22 21.57 -7.25 14.16
C PRO A 22 20.40 -6.36 14.59
N ALA A 23 20.72 -5.09 14.94
CA ALA A 23 19.71 -4.09 15.24
C ALA A 23 18.71 -4.05 14.08
N SER A 24 17.43 -4.19 14.39
CA SER A 24 16.35 -4.10 13.41
C SER A 24 16.52 -2.79 12.65
N ALA A 25 16.73 -2.86 11.34
CA ALA A 25 16.73 -1.67 10.50
C ALA A 25 15.42 -0.93 10.74
N ASP A 26 15.48 0.37 11.02
CA ASP A 26 14.29 1.18 11.19
C ASP A 26 13.34 0.97 10.02
N ALA A 27 12.06 0.76 10.32
CA ALA A 27 11.05 0.57 9.28
C ALA A 27 11.09 1.77 8.32
N PRO A 28 11.02 1.54 6.99
CA PRO A 28 11.15 2.62 6.03
C PRO A 28 10.04 3.66 6.22
N TYR A 29 10.43 4.94 6.19
CA TYR A 29 9.48 6.05 6.21
C TYR A 29 8.78 6.17 4.85
N TRP A 30 7.49 5.88 4.79
CA TRP A 30 6.70 5.99 3.60
C TRP A 30 5.87 7.27 3.54
N GLN A 31 5.93 7.99 2.42
CA GLN A 31 4.91 8.95 2.06
C GLN A 31 3.73 8.23 1.37
N CYS A 32 2.51 8.73 1.55
CA CYS A 32 1.32 8.09 0.95
C CYS A 32 1.47 7.88 -0.56
N VAL A 33 2.01 8.86 -1.28
CA VAL A 33 2.20 8.79 -2.75
C VAL A 33 3.28 7.79 -3.17
N THR A 34 4.39 7.68 -2.44
CA THR A 34 5.44 6.71 -2.75
C THR A 34 4.97 5.30 -2.45
N PHE A 35 4.26 5.13 -1.34
CA PHE A 35 3.65 3.85 -0.97
C PHE A 35 2.57 3.43 -1.97
N ALA A 36 1.60 4.31 -2.26
CA ALA A 36 0.52 3.99 -3.19
C ALA A 36 1.05 3.60 -4.58
N ARG A 37 2.06 4.31 -5.09
CA ARG A 37 2.73 3.96 -6.35
C ARG A 37 3.36 2.57 -6.32
N PHE A 38 4.09 2.27 -5.25
CA PHE A 38 4.75 0.96 -5.08
C PHE A 38 3.71 -0.16 -4.97
N PHE A 39 2.69 0.03 -4.15
CA PHE A 39 1.74 -1.02 -3.80
C PHE A 39 0.69 -1.26 -4.91
N SER A 40 0.16 -0.21 -5.55
CA SER A 40 -0.84 -0.33 -6.64
C SER A 40 -0.22 -0.59 -8.01
N GLY A 41 1.05 -0.18 -8.21
CA GLY A 41 1.69 -0.16 -9.53
C GLY A 41 1.24 1.00 -10.43
N ILE A 42 0.42 1.95 -9.93
CA ILE A 42 0.02 3.16 -10.64
C ILE A 42 1.16 4.18 -10.60
N ASN A 43 1.87 4.38 -11.71
CA ASN A 43 3.07 5.20 -11.75
C ASN A 43 2.74 6.69 -11.97
N ILE A 44 2.19 7.33 -10.92
CA ILE A 44 1.98 8.78 -10.84
C ILE A 44 2.90 9.36 -9.78
N ARG A 45 3.40 10.58 -9.97
CA ARG A 45 4.34 11.27 -9.07
C ARG A 45 3.78 12.62 -8.64
N GLY A 46 4.39 13.22 -7.61
CA GLY A 46 3.97 14.51 -7.05
C GLY A 46 2.97 14.37 -5.91
N ASP A 47 2.44 15.50 -5.46
CA ASP A 47 1.50 15.57 -4.35
C ASP A 47 0.20 14.83 -4.66
N ALA A 48 -0.43 14.24 -3.64
CA ALA A 48 -1.59 13.38 -3.80
C ALA A 48 -2.76 14.05 -4.54
N TRP A 49 -3.03 15.33 -4.26
CA TRP A 49 -4.10 16.07 -4.93
C TRP A 49 -3.92 16.20 -6.45
N THR A 50 -2.66 16.10 -6.93
CA THR A 50 -2.37 16.19 -8.38
C THR A 50 -2.64 14.88 -9.11
N TRP A 51 -2.77 13.76 -8.38
CA TRP A 51 -2.90 12.43 -8.98
C TRP A 51 -4.12 12.30 -9.88
N TRP A 52 -5.25 12.88 -9.43
CA TRP A 52 -6.48 12.81 -10.21
C TRP A 52 -6.31 13.40 -11.61
N ASN A 53 -5.82 14.63 -11.69
CA ASN A 53 -5.62 15.29 -12.99
C ASN A 53 -4.57 14.59 -13.85
N GLN A 54 -3.52 14.03 -13.23
CA GLN A 54 -2.50 13.28 -13.95
C GLN A 54 -3.01 11.91 -14.45
N ALA A 55 -4.05 11.37 -13.83
CA ALA A 55 -4.65 10.10 -14.23
C ALA A 55 -5.54 10.25 -15.46
N LEU A 56 -6.17 11.41 -15.66
CA LEU A 56 -7.08 11.63 -16.78
C LEU A 56 -6.36 11.38 -18.13
N GLY A 57 -6.98 10.55 -18.97
CA GLY A 57 -6.42 10.14 -20.26
C GLY A 57 -5.25 9.15 -20.21
N ARG A 58 -4.79 8.77 -19.02
CA ARG A 58 -3.70 7.79 -18.81
C ARG A 58 -4.15 6.52 -18.11
N PHE A 59 -5.07 6.65 -17.18
CA PHE A 59 -5.65 5.57 -16.41
C PHE A 59 -7.17 5.66 -16.45
N ARG A 60 -7.84 4.56 -16.25
CA ARG A 60 -9.27 4.55 -16.01
C ARG A 60 -9.54 5.20 -14.64
N THR A 61 -10.55 6.06 -14.57
CA THR A 61 -10.98 6.73 -13.34
C THR A 61 -12.48 6.54 -13.15
N GLY A 62 -12.96 6.60 -11.91
CA GLY A 62 -14.37 6.42 -11.62
C GLY A 62 -14.76 6.63 -10.18
N ARG A 63 -16.01 6.27 -9.87
CA ARG A 63 -16.65 6.46 -8.56
C ARG A 63 -16.94 5.16 -7.82
N ALA A 64 -16.71 4.00 -8.42
CA ALA A 64 -16.90 2.71 -7.78
C ALA A 64 -15.55 2.17 -7.27
N PRO A 65 -15.46 1.63 -6.05
CA PRO A 65 -14.22 1.02 -5.58
C PRO A 65 -13.94 -0.29 -6.33
N GLU A 66 -12.66 -0.52 -6.62
CA GLU A 66 -12.14 -1.80 -7.10
C GLU A 66 -10.91 -2.16 -6.28
N THR A 67 -10.74 -3.43 -5.92
CA THR A 67 -9.53 -3.88 -5.19
C THR A 67 -8.28 -3.56 -6.00
N GLY A 68 -7.28 -2.96 -5.35
CA GLY A 68 -6.06 -2.48 -5.98
C GLY A 68 -6.14 -1.09 -6.62
N SER A 69 -7.35 -0.49 -6.73
CA SER A 69 -7.50 0.90 -7.15
C SER A 69 -7.02 1.87 -6.07
N VAL A 70 -6.74 3.11 -6.46
CA VAL A 70 -6.29 4.18 -5.57
C VAL A 70 -7.41 5.18 -5.35
N LEU A 71 -7.90 5.29 -4.11
CA LEU A 71 -8.79 6.37 -3.67
C LEU A 71 -7.97 7.66 -3.50
N VAL A 72 -8.41 8.73 -4.16
CA VAL A 72 -7.73 10.03 -4.14
C VAL A 72 -8.54 11.03 -3.33
N PHE A 73 -8.00 11.43 -2.19
CA PHE A 73 -8.58 12.45 -1.32
C PHE A 73 -8.22 13.85 -1.82
N ARG A 74 -9.16 14.77 -1.73
CA ARG A 74 -8.89 16.20 -1.92
C ARG A 74 -8.19 16.77 -0.69
N PRO A 75 -7.49 17.91 -0.84
CA PRO A 75 -7.02 18.67 0.32
C PRO A 75 -8.18 18.99 1.27
N GLU A 76 -7.95 18.75 2.56
CA GLU A 76 -8.93 19.07 3.62
C GLU A 76 -8.19 19.37 4.93
N GLY A 77 -8.45 20.51 5.53
CA GLY A 77 -7.86 20.93 6.79
C GLY A 77 -6.33 20.80 6.81
N ARG A 78 -5.79 20.01 7.73
CA ARG A 78 -4.34 19.79 7.85
C ARG A 78 -3.76 18.94 6.73
N MET A 79 -4.59 18.23 5.97
CA MET A 79 -4.19 17.41 4.83
C MET A 79 -4.10 18.28 3.55
N SER A 80 -3.34 19.37 3.60
CA SER A 80 -3.24 20.38 2.53
C SER A 80 -2.73 19.84 1.19
N ARG A 81 -2.04 18.71 1.19
CA ARG A 81 -1.53 18.05 -0.02
C ARG A 81 -2.41 16.90 -0.53
N GLY A 82 -3.60 16.74 0.08
CA GLY A 82 -4.43 15.58 -0.18
C GLY A 82 -3.81 14.28 0.35
N HIS A 83 -4.44 13.16 0.02
CA HIS A 83 -3.97 11.82 0.39
C HIS A 83 -4.34 10.81 -0.68
N VAL A 84 -3.64 9.68 -0.70
CA VAL A 84 -3.96 8.53 -1.54
C VAL A 84 -3.88 7.25 -0.72
N ALA A 85 -4.86 6.36 -0.94
CA ALA A 85 -4.94 5.08 -0.28
C ALA A 85 -5.30 3.97 -1.28
N VAL A 86 -4.73 2.78 -1.15
CA VAL A 86 -5.00 1.66 -2.04
C VAL A 86 -6.10 0.80 -1.44
N ILE A 87 -7.13 0.49 -2.23
CA ILE A 87 -8.21 -0.40 -1.81
C ILE A 87 -7.68 -1.81 -1.62
N SER A 88 -7.75 -2.33 -0.40
CA SER A 88 -7.38 -3.70 -0.07
C SER A 88 -8.56 -4.66 -0.12
N ASN A 89 -9.72 -4.26 0.39
CA ASN A 89 -10.94 -5.05 0.40
C ASN A 89 -12.18 -4.19 0.18
N ILE A 90 -13.21 -4.76 -0.45
CA ILE A 90 -14.55 -4.20 -0.55
C ILE A 90 -15.45 -5.03 0.36
N LEU A 91 -16.01 -4.41 1.40
CA LEU A 91 -16.86 -5.10 2.38
C LEU A 91 -18.33 -4.94 2.05
N THR A 92 -18.74 -3.74 1.63
CA THR A 92 -20.09 -3.43 1.14
C THR A 92 -20.01 -2.35 0.05
N ASP A 93 -21.14 -1.91 -0.46
CA ASP A 93 -21.24 -0.78 -1.41
C ASP A 93 -20.80 0.56 -0.82
N ARG A 94 -20.77 0.67 0.52
CA ARG A 94 -20.37 1.87 1.27
C ARG A 94 -19.15 1.69 2.19
N VAL A 95 -18.62 0.47 2.30
CA VAL A 95 -17.53 0.19 3.22
C VAL A 95 -16.42 -0.55 2.51
N VAL A 96 -15.23 0.03 2.54
CA VAL A 96 -14.01 -0.60 2.04
C VAL A 96 -12.94 -0.62 3.13
N GLN A 97 -11.93 -1.43 2.91
CA GLN A 97 -10.67 -1.34 3.61
C GLN A 97 -9.58 -0.85 2.66
N VAL A 98 -8.68 -0.04 3.19
CA VAL A 98 -7.53 0.48 2.45
C VAL A 98 -6.23 0.13 3.14
N THR A 99 -5.16 0.06 2.36
CA THR A 99 -3.80 0.10 2.86
C THR A 99 -3.16 1.40 2.41
N HIS A 100 -2.60 2.15 3.36
CA HIS A 100 -2.00 3.44 3.09
C HIS A 100 -0.80 3.71 4.01
N ALA A 101 -0.12 4.82 3.82
CA ALA A 101 0.98 5.23 4.67
C ALA A 101 0.90 6.70 5.03
N ASN A 102 1.48 7.06 6.19
CA ASN A 102 1.59 8.44 6.67
C ASN A 102 0.24 9.13 6.89
N TRP A 103 -0.73 8.43 7.44
CA TRP A 103 -2.05 8.96 7.80
C TRP A 103 -2.07 9.47 9.22
N GLY A 104 -2.80 10.58 9.48
CA GLY A 104 -3.11 11.03 10.83
C GLY A 104 -1.91 11.25 11.76
N GLY A 105 -0.72 11.54 11.24
CA GLY A 105 0.50 11.69 12.03
C GLY A 105 1.21 10.38 12.34
N SER A 106 0.90 9.29 11.64
CA SER A 106 1.54 7.96 11.78
C SER A 106 3.05 7.95 11.44
N ARG A 107 3.62 9.10 11.07
CA ARG A 107 5.05 9.29 10.80
C ARG A 107 5.62 8.30 9.81
N GLY A 108 4.95 8.14 8.68
CA GLY A 108 5.39 7.28 7.60
C GLY A 108 5.13 5.79 7.81
N ARG A 109 4.40 5.38 8.86
CA ARG A 109 3.97 3.99 9.01
C ARG A 109 2.98 3.62 7.92
N VAL A 110 3.03 2.36 7.52
CA VAL A 110 1.98 1.72 6.74
C VAL A 110 0.90 1.23 7.70
N GLU A 111 -0.35 1.51 7.36
CA GLU A 111 -1.53 1.06 8.07
C GLU A 111 -2.36 0.22 7.10
N GLU A 112 -2.64 -1.03 7.49
CA GLU A 112 -3.33 -2.00 6.65
C GLU A 112 -4.77 -2.19 7.10
N ASN A 113 -5.64 -2.51 6.14
CA ASN A 113 -7.06 -2.82 6.38
C ASN A 113 -7.80 -1.72 7.17
N VAL A 114 -7.42 -0.46 6.92
CA VAL A 114 -8.06 0.70 7.53
C VAL A 114 -9.45 0.89 6.92
N THR A 115 -10.48 0.89 7.74
CA THR A 115 -11.86 1.03 7.28
C THR A 115 -12.13 2.46 6.78
N VAL A 116 -12.70 2.55 5.59
CA VAL A 116 -13.20 3.79 4.98
C VAL A 116 -14.67 3.60 4.65
N VAL A 117 -15.49 4.55 5.06
CA VAL A 117 -16.94 4.53 4.88
C VAL A 117 -17.36 5.67 3.97
N ASP A 118 -18.10 5.36 2.91
CA ASP A 118 -18.79 6.35 2.11
C ASP A 118 -19.94 6.98 2.92
N VAL A 119 -19.86 8.27 3.14
CA VAL A 119 -20.90 9.07 3.81
C VAL A 119 -21.57 10.07 2.87
N SER A 120 -21.31 9.96 1.57
CA SER A 120 -21.96 10.78 0.55
C SER A 120 -23.46 10.45 0.44
N GLY A 121 -24.26 11.47 0.17
CA GLY A 121 -25.70 11.29 0.00
C GLY A 121 -26.07 10.44 -1.23
N ALA A 122 -25.22 10.49 -2.27
CA ALA A 122 -25.46 9.80 -3.54
C ALA A 122 -24.85 8.38 -3.63
N ASN A 123 -24.20 7.89 -2.57
CA ASN A 123 -23.42 6.66 -2.61
C ASN A 123 -22.39 6.64 -3.77
N ASP A 124 -21.67 7.73 -3.91
CA ASP A 124 -20.75 7.98 -5.03
C ASP A 124 -19.30 8.18 -4.57
N TRP A 125 -19.00 7.92 -3.29
CA TRP A 125 -17.68 8.06 -2.70
C TRP A 125 -17.10 9.47 -2.76
N SER A 126 -17.92 10.48 -2.99
CA SER A 126 -17.48 11.88 -3.01
C SER A 126 -17.10 12.41 -1.63
N GLN A 127 -17.60 11.77 -0.58
CA GLN A 127 -17.32 12.10 0.82
C GLN A 127 -17.14 10.82 1.63
N VAL A 128 -16.05 10.75 2.40
CA VAL A 128 -15.75 9.55 3.20
C VAL A 128 -15.34 9.91 4.63
N LYS A 129 -15.54 8.96 5.54
CA LYS A 129 -14.91 8.93 6.86
C LYS A 129 -13.92 7.78 6.91
N VAL A 130 -12.85 7.98 7.68
CA VAL A 130 -11.75 7.03 7.80
C VAL A 130 -11.62 6.61 9.25
N TRP A 131 -11.41 5.33 9.51
CA TRP A 131 -11.08 4.80 10.83
C TRP A 131 -9.89 5.54 11.43
N TYR A 132 -10.00 5.91 12.69
CA TYR A 132 -8.96 6.61 13.40
C TYR A 132 -8.56 5.86 14.68
N GLY A 133 -7.46 5.15 14.61
CA GLY A 133 -6.99 4.27 15.68
C GLY A 133 -6.95 4.87 17.08
N PRO A 134 -6.52 6.13 17.27
CA PRO A 134 -6.46 6.74 18.60
C PRO A 134 -7.79 6.83 19.36
N ILE A 135 -8.93 6.84 18.66
CA ILE A 135 -10.26 6.85 19.29
C ILE A 135 -10.99 5.51 19.15
N HIS A 136 -10.38 4.52 18.48
CA HIS A 136 -10.97 3.21 18.19
C HIS A 136 -12.35 3.30 17.52
N ASP A 137 -12.52 4.27 16.60
CA ASP A 137 -13.76 4.52 15.87
C ASP A 137 -13.48 5.27 14.57
N LEU A 138 -14.53 5.49 13.77
CA LEU A 138 -14.45 6.38 12.61
C LEU A 138 -14.13 7.81 13.08
N GLY A 139 -13.17 8.44 12.42
CA GLY A 139 -12.86 9.85 12.63
C GLY A 139 -14.09 10.73 12.37
N THR A 140 -14.16 11.87 13.07
CA THR A 140 -15.27 12.83 12.92
C THR A 140 -15.20 13.63 11.62
N THR A 141 -14.01 13.77 11.03
CA THR A 141 -13.80 14.53 9.80
C THR A 141 -14.40 13.82 8.60
N VAL A 142 -15.15 14.53 7.79
CA VAL A 142 -15.60 14.11 6.47
C VAL A 142 -14.59 14.60 5.45
N TYR A 143 -14.00 13.68 4.69
CA TYR A 143 -13.00 13.97 3.68
C TYR A 143 -13.62 13.97 2.28
N PRO A 144 -13.50 15.05 1.51
CA PRO A 144 -13.90 15.03 0.12
C PRO A 144 -12.89 14.24 -0.72
N THR A 145 -13.38 13.52 -1.73
CA THR A 145 -12.55 12.73 -2.66
C THR A 145 -12.74 13.18 -4.09
N TYR A 146 -11.77 12.82 -4.94
CA TYR A 146 -11.91 12.88 -6.40
C TYR A 146 -12.56 11.61 -6.95
N GLY A 147 -12.35 10.45 -6.31
CA GLY A 147 -12.75 9.13 -6.77
C GLY A 147 -11.57 8.16 -6.81
N PHE A 148 -11.68 7.16 -7.66
CA PHE A 148 -10.73 6.04 -7.78
C PHE A 148 -9.97 6.11 -9.09
N ILE A 149 -8.66 5.83 -9.02
CA ILE A 149 -7.80 5.58 -10.17
C ILE A 149 -7.57 4.08 -10.24
N TYR A 150 -7.86 3.46 -11.38
CA TYR A 150 -7.70 2.02 -11.56
C TYR A 150 -6.36 1.71 -12.22
N LYS A 151 -5.81 0.52 -11.91
CA LYS A 151 -4.54 0.08 -12.47
C LYS A 151 -4.60 -0.12 -13.99
N ASP A 152 -5.76 -0.48 -14.51
CA ASP A 152 -5.93 -0.71 -15.93
C ASP A 152 -5.84 0.61 -16.70
N ALA A 153 -5.20 0.54 -17.88
CA ALA A 153 -5.09 1.68 -18.76
C ALA A 153 -6.49 2.15 -19.17
N GLY A 154 -6.70 3.47 -19.19
CA GLY A 154 -7.89 4.07 -19.78
C GLY A 154 -8.01 3.74 -21.28
N ASP A 155 -9.18 3.89 -21.86
CA ASP A 155 -9.41 3.74 -23.29
C ASP A 155 -8.41 4.63 -24.07
N GLY A 156 -7.55 4.00 -24.87
CA GLY A 156 -6.51 4.68 -25.64
C GLY A 156 -5.07 4.51 -25.09
N VAL A 157 -4.86 3.95 -23.91
CA VAL A 157 -3.52 3.56 -23.44
C VAL A 157 -3.28 2.09 -23.82
N PRO A 158 -2.22 1.74 -24.57
CA PRO A 158 -1.91 0.36 -24.89
C PRO A 158 -1.67 -0.43 -23.60
N ASP A 159 -2.48 -1.45 -23.36
CA ASP A 159 -2.25 -2.40 -22.25
C ASP A 159 -0.96 -3.15 -22.52
N SER A 160 0.06 -2.89 -21.71
CA SER A 160 1.37 -3.55 -21.82
C SER A 160 1.25 -5.07 -21.70
N ARG A 161 0.20 -5.61 -21.08
CA ARG A 161 -0.10 -7.05 -21.02
C ARG A 161 -0.53 -7.57 -22.41
N ARG A 162 -1.35 -6.80 -23.15
CA ARG A 162 -1.74 -7.17 -24.52
C ARG A 162 -0.58 -7.14 -25.51
N ILE A 163 0.44 -6.30 -25.27
CA ILE A 163 1.67 -6.27 -26.08
C ILE A 163 2.48 -7.53 -25.79
N GLY A 164 2.63 -7.94 -24.53
CA GLY A 164 3.31 -9.18 -24.14
C GLY A 164 2.64 -10.42 -24.75
N ASP A 165 1.31 -10.53 -24.65
CA ASP A 165 0.55 -11.66 -25.18
C ASP A 165 0.62 -11.74 -26.71
N ARG A 166 0.59 -10.61 -27.42
CA ARG A 166 0.77 -10.59 -28.88
C ARG A 166 2.18 -10.97 -29.29
N GLN A 167 3.19 -10.59 -28.51
CA GLN A 167 4.58 -10.93 -28.80
C GLN A 167 4.86 -12.41 -28.54
N MET A 168 4.25 -12.99 -27.52
CA MET A 168 4.31 -14.43 -27.24
C MET A 168 3.54 -15.24 -28.30
N ALA A 169 2.39 -14.77 -28.75
CA ALA A 169 1.63 -15.43 -29.81
C ALA A 169 2.36 -15.41 -31.17
N SER A 170 3.11 -14.33 -31.46
CA SER A 170 3.90 -14.24 -32.71
C SER A 170 5.14 -15.14 -32.72
N LEU A 171 5.67 -15.48 -31.53
CA LEU A 171 6.81 -16.39 -31.39
C LEU A 171 6.40 -17.88 -31.39
N GLY A 172 5.13 -18.18 -31.05
CA GLY A 172 4.59 -19.54 -31.05
C GLY A 172 4.07 -20.04 -32.40
N GLY A 173 3.97 -19.17 -33.42
CA GLY A 173 3.37 -19.50 -34.72
C GLY A 173 4.33 -20.07 -35.79
N SER A 174 5.61 -20.29 -35.48
CA SER A 174 6.62 -20.73 -36.48
C SER A 174 7.10 -22.16 -36.32
N ALA A 175 6.38 -23.04 -35.64
CA ALA A 175 6.75 -24.44 -35.54
C ALA A 175 5.58 -25.29 -36.01
N GLY A 176 5.54 -25.61 -37.31
CA GLY A 176 4.70 -26.68 -37.82
C GLY A 176 4.11 -26.45 -39.20
N GLN A 177 4.90 -26.74 -40.22
CA GLN A 177 4.38 -27.35 -41.44
C GLN A 177 5.46 -28.29 -42.01
N PRO A 178 5.09 -29.54 -42.36
CA PRO A 178 5.97 -30.53 -42.95
C PRO A 178 6.32 -30.22 -44.41
#